data_6baaa654824ca3bdcb8469022627716b
#
_entry.id   6baaa654824ca3bdcb8469022627716b
#
_cell.length_a   1.000
_cell.length_b   1.000
_cell.length_c   1.000
_cell.angle_alpha   90.00
_cell.angle_beta   90.00
_cell.angle_gamma   90.00
#
_symmetry.space_group_name_H-M   'P 1'
#
loop_
_entity.id
_entity.type
_entity.pdbx_description
1 polymer ?
#
loop_
_entity_poly.entity_id
_entity_poly.type
_entity_poly.pdbx_seq_one_letter_code
_entity_poly.pdbx_strand_id
1 'polypeptide(L)'
;MFGYVCQEPVDVIDGLTIYSDFIVIVKNAVGSAYLPEWGFNGIGNLNPGYGYQIKVSENIADFTLCEWTEDPVVAMQAELDSLYEYGCMDSLACNFDVNHIYNDFSCTYTEAGYDCDGNITQYVVGMLAEGGIVFYIDETGEHGLVAALDDLGEFTWGCSGTSISGAVAQTIGVGLQNTLEIVAECSGTPIAASEAFAYESVGYTDWYLPSFDELERMYNTIGQGSSNGNKGGFSDHWYWTSSEADIDIAWSFSFNNGTTFNFYKSSVFNVRAIRSF
;
A
#
# COMPACT_ATOMS: atom_id res chain seq x y z
N MET A 1 -48.27 -7.01 -3.95
CA MET A 1 -48.44 -8.18 -3.06
C MET A 1 -47.51 -7.97 -1.89
N PHE A 2 -47.95 -8.20 -0.67
CA PHE A 2 -47.10 -8.13 0.52
C PHE A 2 -47.39 -9.34 1.43
N GLY A 3 -46.37 -9.73 2.21
CA GLY A 3 -46.51 -10.68 3.30
C GLY A 3 -46.65 -9.94 4.63
N TYR A 4 -47.51 -10.39 5.50
CA TYR A 4 -47.63 -9.86 6.84
C TYR A 4 -46.65 -10.61 7.76
N VAL A 5 -45.62 -9.90 8.19
CA VAL A 5 -44.45 -10.47 8.94
C VAL A 5 -44.45 -10.01 10.40
N CYS A 6 -45.39 -9.21 10.84
CA CYS A 6 -45.51 -8.81 12.24
C CYS A 6 -45.81 -10.03 13.16
N GLN A 7 -45.47 -9.96 14.43
CA GLN A 7 -45.62 -11.08 15.35
C GLN A 7 -47.09 -11.34 15.78
N GLU A 8 -47.91 -10.31 15.87
CA GLU A 8 -49.27 -10.38 16.32
C GLU A 8 -50.26 -10.03 15.20
N PRO A 9 -51.43 -10.66 15.16
CA PRO A 9 -52.51 -10.26 14.24
C PRO A 9 -52.98 -8.83 14.53
N VAL A 10 -53.25 -8.06 13.47
CA VAL A 10 -53.86 -6.72 13.58
C VAL A 10 -55.07 -6.61 12.67
N ASP A 11 -56.14 -5.91 13.11
CA ASP A 11 -57.25 -5.62 12.22
C ASP A 11 -56.74 -4.89 10.96
N VAL A 12 -57.25 -5.28 9.79
CA VAL A 12 -56.74 -4.74 8.52
C VAL A 12 -56.97 -3.22 8.41
N ILE A 13 -57.98 -2.67 9.06
CA ILE A 13 -58.27 -1.23 9.10
C ILE A 13 -57.15 -0.54 9.88
N ASP A 14 -56.84 -1.04 11.07
CA ASP A 14 -55.84 -0.46 11.96
C ASP A 14 -54.42 -0.59 11.35
N GLY A 15 -54.11 -1.78 10.86
CA GLY A 15 -52.78 -2.06 10.28
C GLY A 15 -52.49 -1.31 8.98
N LEU A 16 -53.50 -0.84 8.27
CA LEU A 16 -53.36 -0.12 6.99
C LEU A 16 -53.84 1.33 7.05
N THR A 17 -54.18 1.83 8.24
CA THR A 17 -54.78 3.17 8.42
C THR A 17 -53.97 4.28 7.75
N ILE A 18 -52.66 4.27 7.91
CA ILE A 18 -51.75 5.30 7.35
C ILE A 18 -51.67 5.25 5.81
N TYR A 19 -52.11 4.16 5.20
CA TYR A 19 -52.11 3.96 3.75
C TYR A 19 -53.50 3.96 3.14
N SER A 20 -54.54 4.14 3.93
CA SER A 20 -55.96 3.97 3.52
C SER A 20 -56.32 4.81 2.30
N ASP A 21 -55.84 6.05 2.20
CA ASP A 21 -56.10 6.98 1.10
C ASP A 21 -55.49 6.52 -0.25
N PHE A 22 -54.50 5.68 -0.19
CA PHE A 22 -53.82 5.14 -1.38
C PHE A 22 -54.29 3.75 -1.77
N ILE A 23 -54.99 3.04 -0.87
CA ILE A 23 -55.42 1.66 -1.09
C ILE A 23 -56.78 1.61 -1.78
N VAL A 24 -56.82 0.99 -2.96
CA VAL A 24 -58.06 0.70 -3.66
C VAL A 24 -58.72 -0.57 -3.12
N ILE A 25 -57.98 -1.62 -2.91
CA ILE A 25 -58.43 -2.92 -2.40
C ILE A 25 -57.27 -3.74 -1.86
N VAL A 26 -57.50 -4.47 -0.78
CA VAL A 26 -56.66 -5.58 -0.31
C VAL A 26 -57.46 -6.88 -0.38
N LYS A 27 -56.80 -7.99 -0.77
CA LYS A 27 -57.38 -9.33 -0.82
C LYS A 27 -56.50 -10.35 -0.13
N ASN A 28 -57.12 -11.25 0.61
CA ASN A 28 -56.44 -12.45 1.12
C ASN A 28 -56.51 -13.60 0.09
N ALA A 29 -55.83 -14.72 0.38
CA ALA A 29 -55.77 -15.89 -0.50
C ALA A 29 -57.11 -16.59 -0.75
N VAL A 30 -58.11 -16.41 0.12
CA VAL A 30 -59.40 -17.00 -0.01
C VAL A 30 -60.44 -16.06 -0.66
N GLY A 31 -60.03 -14.88 -1.10
CA GLY A 31 -60.82 -13.94 -1.87
C GLY A 31 -61.59 -12.91 -1.03
N SER A 32 -61.43 -12.91 0.31
CA SER A 32 -61.99 -11.84 1.15
C SER A 32 -61.29 -10.52 0.86
N ALA A 33 -62.00 -9.40 0.96
CA ALA A 33 -61.49 -8.11 0.59
C ALA A 33 -61.66 -7.05 1.69
N TYR A 34 -60.74 -6.08 1.71
CA TYR A 34 -60.84 -4.82 2.41
C TYR A 34 -60.91 -3.70 1.37
N LEU A 35 -61.89 -2.85 1.50
CA LEU A 35 -62.21 -1.73 0.61
C LEU A 35 -62.30 -0.45 1.45
N PRO A 36 -61.21 0.31 1.62
CA PRO A 36 -61.18 1.49 2.49
C PRO A 36 -62.21 2.54 2.14
N GLU A 37 -62.39 2.87 0.85
CA GLU A 37 -63.36 3.85 0.35
C GLU A 37 -64.79 3.59 0.84
N TRP A 38 -65.17 2.31 1.06
CA TRP A 38 -66.48 1.90 1.46
C TRP A 38 -66.58 1.44 2.91
N GLY A 39 -65.50 1.53 3.67
CA GLY A 39 -65.40 1.06 5.05
C GLY A 39 -65.68 -0.45 5.20
N PHE A 40 -65.45 -1.22 4.13
CA PHE A 40 -65.79 -2.66 4.13
C PHE A 40 -64.55 -3.48 4.50
N ASN A 41 -64.59 -4.22 5.62
CA ASN A 41 -63.62 -5.17 6.07
C ASN A 41 -64.17 -6.61 6.04
N GLY A 42 -63.90 -7.35 4.97
CA GLY A 42 -64.23 -8.77 4.86
C GLY A 42 -63.01 -9.67 5.20
N ILE A 43 -61.82 -9.09 5.38
CA ILE A 43 -60.60 -9.82 5.73
C ILE A 43 -60.57 -10.11 7.25
N GLY A 44 -61.00 -9.14 8.07
CA GLY A 44 -60.75 -9.14 9.50
C GLY A 44 -59.29 -8.78 9.81
N ASN A 45 -58.54 -9.70 10.39
CA ASN A 45 -57.19 -9.47 10.78
C ASN A 45 -56.19 -9.83 9.68
N LEU A 46 -55.11 -9.04 9.57
CA LEU A 46 -53.85 -9.44 8.96
C LEU A 46 -53.15 -10.39 9.92
N ASN A 47 -52.81 -11.58 9.44
CA ASN A 47 -52.24 -12.62 10.28
C ASN A 47 -50.75 -12.90 9.93
N PRO A 48 -49.91 -13.14 10.92
CA PRO A 48 -48.49 -13.49 10.71
C PRO A 48 -48.34 -14.67 9.73
N GLY A 49 -47.39 -14.53 8.77
CA GLY A 49 -47.09 -15.55 7.78
C GLY A 49 -48.02 -15.62 6.59
N TYR A 50 -49.08 -14.80 6.53
CA TYR A 50 -50.01 -14.77 5.40
C TYR A 50 -49.61 -13.70 4.37
N GLY A 51 -49.91 -14.00 3.09
CA GLY A 51 -49.74 -13.08 1.99
C GLY A 51 -51.02 -12.39 1.58
N TYR A 52 -50.95 -11.14 1.21
CA TYR A 52 -52.07 -10.31 0.76
C TYR A 52 -51.75 -9.65 -0.58
N GLN A 53 -52.74 -9.57 -1.44
CA GLN A 53 -52.69 -8.79 -2.67
C GLN A 53 -53.24 -7.39 -2.39
N ILE A 54 -52.51 -6.38 -2.81
CA ILE A 54 -52.89 -4.98 -2.67
C ILE A 54 -52.92 -4.32 -4.04
N LYS A 55 -53.95 -3.52 -4.29
CA LYS A 55 -54.00 -2.56 -5.39
C LYS A 55 -54.05 -1.17 -4.80
N VAL A 56 -53.17 -0.33 -5.26
CA VAL A 56 -53.05 1.07 -4.83
C VAL A 56 -53.35 2.01 -5.99
N SER A 57 -53.79 3.25 -5.69
CA SER A 57 -54.05 4.31 -6.65
C SER A 57 -52.78 4.93 -7.20
N GLU A 58 -51.73 4.97 -6.38
CA GLU A 58 -50.42 5.48 -6.72
C GLU A 58 -49.31 4.71 -5.94
N ASN A 59 -48.03 4.95 -6.28
CA ASN A 59 -46.94 4.24 -5.65
C ASN A 59 -46.73 4.70 -4.20
N ILE A 60 -46.72 3.77 -3.27
CA ILE A 60 -46.43 4.00 -1.86
C ILE A 60 -44.93 3.73 -1.65
N ALA A 61 -44.16 4.79 -1.38
CA ALA A 61 -42.78 4.65 -0.96
C ALA A 61 -42.72 4.14 0.49
N ASP A 62 -41.73 3.33 0.80
CA ASP A 62 -41.44 2.85 2.16
C ASP A 62 -42.62 2.18 2.87
N PHE A 63 -43.37 1.33 2.13
CA PHE A 63 -44.53 0.60 2.67
C PHE A 63 -44.07 -0.38 3.77
N THR A 64 -44.41 -0.07 5.02
CA THR A 64 -44.11 -0.88 6.21
C THR A 64 -45.37 -1.09 7.04
N LEU A 65 -45.57 -2.31 7.57
CA LEU A 65 -46.77 -2.68 8.35
C LEU A 65 -46.52 -2.80 9.85
N CYS A 66 -45.26 -2.93 10.23
CA CYS A 66 -44.85 -2.95 11.63
C CYS A 66 -43.53 -2.19 11.74
N GLU A 67 -43.36 -1.44 12.81
CA GLU A 67 -42.03 -1.00 13.20
C GLU A 67 -41.26 -2.26 13.55
N TRP A 68 -40.15 -2.52 12.84
CA TRP A 68 -39.19 -3.48 13.25
C TRP A 68 -38.59 -2.96 14.56
N THR A 69 -39.09 -3.44 15.70
CA THR A 69 -38.25 -3.45 16.89
C THR A 69 -37.09 -4.39 16.55
N GLU A 70 -35.86 -3.91 16.62
CA GLU A 70 -34.65 -4.73 16.41
C GLU A 70 -34.87 -6.07 17.09
N ASP A 71 -34.54 -7.16 16.37
CA ASP A 71 -34.60 -8.51 16.91
C ASP A 71 -33.98 -8.48 18.33
N PRO A 72 -34.74 -8.90 19.39
CA PRO A 72 -34.20 -8.89 20.75
C PRO A 72 -32.83 -9.58 20.87
N VAL A 73 -32.55 -10.54 19.97
CA VAL A 73 -31.23 -11.20 19.88
C VAL A 73 -30.18 -10.26 19.34
N VAL A 74 -30.50 -9.44 18.33
CA VAL A 74 -29.58 -8.43 17.77
C VAL A 74 -29.35 -7.30 18.77
N ALA A 75 -30.40 -6.83 19.44
CA ALA A 75 -30.30 -5.81 20.49
C ALA A 75 -29.48 -6.31 21.69
N MET A 76 -29.73 -7.56 22.11
CA MET A 76 -28.96 -8.18 23.19
C MET A 76 -27.51 -8.45 22.77
N GLN A 77 -27.26 -8.81 21.51
CA GLN A 77 -25.89 -9.00 21.01
C GLN A 77 -25.15 -7.66 20.96
N ALA A 78 -25.78 -6.56 20.49
CA ALA A 78 -25.18 -5.22 20.51
C ALA A 78 -24.90 -4.72 21.92
N GLU A 79 -25.78 -5.06 22.90
CA GLU A 79 -25.55 -4.75 24.31
C GLU A 79 -24.42 -5.61 24.91
N LEU A 80 -24.33 -6.89 24.55
CA LEU A 80 -23.20 -7.75 24.90
C LEU A 80 -21.89 -7.23 24.29
N ASP A 81 -21.90 -6.90 23.01
CA ASP A 81 -20.71 -6.38 22.30
C ASP A 81 -20.24 -5.04 22.90
N SER A 82 -21.15 -4.26 23.48
CA SER A 82 -20.81 -3.03 24.20
C SER A 82 -20.25 -3.28 25.63
N LEU A 83 -20.51 -4.46 26.20
CA LEU A 83 -20.01 -4.86 27.53
C LEU A 83 -18.68 -5.60 27.47
N TYR A 84 -18.33 -6.15 26.31
CA TYR A 84 -17.07 -6.85 26.10
C TYR A 84 -16.15 -5.99 25.27
N GLU A 85 -15.03 -5.59 25.87
CA GLU A 85 -13.98 -4.88 25.15
C GLU A 85 -13.17 -5.89 24.32
N TYR A 86 -13.53 -5.95 23.02
CA TYR A 86 -12.82 -6.74 22.02
C TYR A 86 -11.67 -5.90 21.44
N GLY A 87 -10.53 -6.53 21.23
CA GLY A 87 -9.38 -5.91 20.61
C GLY A 87 -8.14 -6.78 20.63
N CYS A 88 -7.02 -6.20 20.25
CA CYS A 88 -5.76 -6.91 20.24
C CYS A 88 -5.25 -7.16 21.67
N MET A 89 -4.97 -8.42 22.00
CA MET A 89 -4.44 -8.86 23.28
C MET A 89 -2.94 -9.23 23.25
N ASP A 90 -2.28 -9.08 22.10
CA ASP A 90 -0.84 -9.32 21.98
C ASP A 90 -0.06 -8.07 22.41
N SER A 91 0.69 -8.17 23.51
CA SER A 91 1.49 -7.08 24.05
C SER A 91 2.63 -6.60 23.14
N LEU A 92 2.92 -7.32 22.06
CA LEU A 92 3.89 -6.93 21.04
C LEU A 92 3.25 -6.15 19.87
N ALA A 93 1.92 -6.08 19.81
CA ALA A 93 1.20 -5.37 18.77
C ALA A 93 1.08 -3.87 19.09
N CYS A 94 1.04 -3.05 18.04
CA CYS A 94 0.94 -1.60 18.18
C CYS A 94 -0.40 -1.12 18.74
N ASN A 95 -1.46 -1.86 18.51
CA ASN A 95 -2.80 -1.57 19.02
C ASN A 95 -3.19 -2.43 20.21
N PHE A 96 -2.19 -2.93 20.98
CA PHE A 96 -2.45 -3.62 22.23
C PHE A 96 -3.12 -2.68 23.24
N ASP A 97 -4.20 -3.15 23.85
CA ASP A 97 -4.81 -2.50 25.00
C ASP A 97 -5.09 -3.52 26.10
N VAL A 98 -4.53 -3.28 27.27
CA VAL A 98 -4.68 -4.15 28.47
C VAL A 98 -6.13 -4.26 28.95
N ASN A 99 -7.02 -3.35 28.56
CA ASN A 99 -8.42 -3.37 28.90
C ASN A 99 -9.24 -4.35 28.06
N HIS A 100 -8.74 -4.77 26.90
CA HIS A 100 -9.37 -5.79 26.09
C HIS A 100 -9.33 -7.16 26.78
N ILE A 101 -10.46 -7.81 26.87
CA ILE A 101 -10.61 -9.14 27.51
C ILE A 101 -10.90 -10.26 26.50
N TYR A 102 -11.19 -9.90 25.27
CA TYR A 102 -11.39 -10.83 24.16
C TYR A 102 -10.58 -10.43 22.95
N ASN A 103 -9.82 -11.37 22.38
CA ASN A 103 -9.04 -11.17 21.19
C ASN A 103 -9.95 -11.21 19.94
N ASP A 104 -10.01 -10.11 19.20
CA ASP A 104 -10.74 -10.00 17.93
C ASP A 104 -9.84 -10.23 16.71
N PHE A 105 -8.57 -10.58 16.91
CA PHE A 105 -7.54 -10.77 15.90
C PHE A 105 -7.21 -9.50 15.09
N SER A 106 -7.49 -8.33 15.63
CA SER A 106 -7.20 -7.03 15.01
C SER A 106 -5.77 -6.54 15.23
N CYS A 107 -4.87 -7.39 15.77
CA CYS A 107 -3.51 -7.01 16.10
C CYS A 107 -2.75 -6.48 14.87
N THR A 108 -2.16 -5.30 15.02
CA THR A 108 -1.31 -4.68 14.02
C THR A 108 0.14 -4.63 14.52
N TYR A 109 1.08 -4.88 13.62
CA TYR A 109 2.51 -4.92 13.94
C TYR A 109 3.27 -3.96 13.03
N THR A 110 4.42 -3.50 13.51
CA THR A 110 5.33 -2.67 12.72
C THR A 110 6.05 -3.51 11.65
N GLU A 111 6.50 -2.84 10.60
CA GLU A 111 7.53 -3.41 9.73
C GLU A 111 8.87 -3.48 10.47
N ALA A 112 9.75 -4.38 10.01
CA ALA A 112 11.08 -4.53 10.61
C ALA A 112 11.85 -3.20 10.55
N GLY A 113 12.37 -2.77 11.69
CA GLY A 113 13.15 -1.53 11.82
C GLY A 113 12.35 -0.30 12.26
N TYR A 114 11.02 -0.41 12.44
CA TYR A 114 10.17 0.68 12.91
C TYR A 114 9.52 0.37 14.28
N ASP A 115 9.22 1.42 15.04
CA ASP A 115 8.30 1.34 16.17
C ASP A 115 6.84 1.59 15.75
N CYS A 116 5.94 1.54 16.71
CA CYS A 116 4.50 1.74 16.45
C CYS A 116 4.13 3.18 16.04
N ASP A 117 5.00 4.13 16.29
CA ASP A 117 4.82 5.53 15.91
C ASP A 117 5.43 5.83 14.52
N GLY A 118 6.06 4.80 13.89
CA GLY A 118 6.71 4.91 12.60
C GLY A 118 8.13 5.47 12.66
N ASN A 119 8.75 5.56 13.84
CA ASN A 119 10.13 5.98 13.97
C ASN A 119 11.07 4.80 13.67
N ILE A 120 12.22 5.10 13.07
CA ILE A 120 13.26 4.10 12.82
C ILE A 120 13.92 3.75 14.17
N THR A 121 13.86 2.47 14.54
CA THR A 121 14.54 1.91 15.72
C THR A 121 15.83 1.20 15.36
N GLN A 122 15.91 0.70 14.12
CA GLN A 122 17.07 0.02 13.57
C GLN A 122 16.97 0.03 12.05
N TYR A 123 18.09 0.32 11.37
CA TYR A 123 18.14 0.17 9.93
C TYR A 123 18.11 -1.30 9.52
N VAL A 124 17.36 -1.61 8.45
CA VAL A 124 17.24 -2.96 7.89
C VAL A 124 17.39 -2.87 6.38
N VAL A 125 18.19 -3.77 5.80
CA VAL A 125 18.37 -3.81 4.34
C VAL A 125 17.04 -4.07 3.62
N GLY A 126 16.71 -3.22 2.67
CA GLY A 126 15.48 -3.24 1.89
C GLY A 126 14.37 -2.38 2.46
N MET A 127 14.56 -1.68 3.59
CA MET A 127 13.61 -0.67 4.09
C MET A 127 13.76 0.65 3.32
N LEU A 128 12.69 1.44 3.33
CA LEU A 128 12.69 2.81 2.83
C LEU A 128 13.11 3.76 3.95
N ALA A 129 14.27 4.37 3.82
CA ALA A 129 14.80 5.32 4.77
C ALA A 129 15.77 6.29 4.07
N GLU A 130 16.05 7.43 4.69
CA GLU A 130 17.08 8.35 4.24
C GLU A 130 16.96 8.78 2.77
N GLY A 131 15.71 8.84 2.27
CA GLY A 131 15.39 9.24 0.89
C GLY A 131 15.54 8.15 -0.17
N GLY A 132 15.84 6.91 0.20
CA GLY A 132 16.04 5.79 -0.72
C GLY A 132 15.76 4.43 -0.10
N ILE A 133 16.28 3.37 -0.72
CA ILE A 133 16.21 1.98 -0.22
C ILE A 133 17.56 1.63 0.40
N VAL A 134 17.56 1.26 1.68
CA VAL A 134 18.79 0.80 2.38
C VAL A 134 19.29 -0.49 1.74
N PHE A 135 20.55 -0.50 1.26
CA PHE A 135 21.16 -1.68 0.68
C PHE A 135 22.46 -2.14 1.38
N TYR A 136 23.03 -1.27 2.19
CA TYR A 136 24.19 -1.57 3.01
C TYR A 136 24.07 -0.90 4.37
N ILE A 137 24.50 -1.60 5.42
CA ILE A 137 24.58 -1.11 6.80
C ILE A 137 25.95 -1.55 7.32
N ASP A 138 26.67 -0.66 7.97
CA ASP A 138 27.96 -0.96 8.57
C ASP A 138 27.84 -1.78 9.86
N GLU A 139 28.96 -2.14 10.46
CA GLU A 139 29.01 -2.95 11.67
C GLU A 139 28.43 -2.26 12.91
N THR A 140 28.31 -0.93 12.89
CA THR A 140 27.70 -0.16 13.98
C THR A 140 26.18 -0.22 13.95
N GLY A 141 25.59 -0.42 12.77
CA GLY A 141 24.15 -0.37 12.54
C GLY A 141 23.58 1.05 12.42
N GLU A 142 24.43 2.07 12.54
CA GLU A 142 24.03 3.48 12.54
C GLU A 142 24.28 4.18 11.21
N HIS A 143 25.20 3.64 10.38
CA HIS A 143 25.59 4.20 9.09
C HIS A 143 25.41 3.18 7.98
N GLY A 144 25.22 3.68 6.77
CA GLY A 144 25.02 2.81 5.63
C GLY A 144 24.88 3.55 4.31
N LEU A 145 24.33 2.82 3.32
CA LEU A 145 24.10 3.33 1.97
C LEU A 145 22.67 3.08 1.55
N VAL A 146 22.05 4.08 0.91
CA VAL A 146 20.76 3.98 0.27
C VAL A 146 20.87 4.18 -1.24
N ALA A 147 20.06 3.46 -1.99
CA ALA A 147 19.89 3.63 -3.43
C ALA A 147 18.69 4.54 -3.73
N ALA A 148 18.80 5.39 -4.73
CA ALA A 148 17.68 6.13 -5.27
C ALA A 148 16.54 5.17 -5.67
N LEU A 149 15.28 5.64 -5.63
CA LEU A 149 14.12 4.80 -5.92
C LEU A 149 14.01 4.42 -7.40
N ASP A 150 14.46 5.30 -8.28
CA ASP A 150 14.36 5.15 -9.73
C ASP A 150 15.73 5.26 -10.39
N ASP A 151 15.87 4.67 -11.59
CA ASP A 151 16.99 4.90 -12.47
C ASP A 151 16.95 6.33 -13.01
N LEU A 152 18.10 7.00 -13.09
CA LEU A 152 18.20 8.37 -13.61
C LEU A 152 18.10 8.43 -15.14
N GLY A 153 18.21 7.29 -15.80
CA GLY A 153 18.25 7.14 -17.24
C GLY A 153 19.57 6.52 -17.71
N GLU A 154 19.79 6.59 -19.01
CA GLU A 154 20.98 6.02 -19.66
C GLU A 154 21.94 7.14 -20.06
N PHE A 155 23.20 7.03 -19.66
CA PHE A 155 24.25 8.02 -19.93
C PHE A 155 25.55 7.35 -20.33
N THR A 156 26.43 8.10 -20.97
CA THR A 156 27.83 7.72 -21.14
C THR A 156 28.59 7.88 -19.81
N TRP A 157 29.65 7.12 -19.61
CA TRP A 157 30.53 7.33 -18.44
C TRP A 157 31.24 8.68 -18.51
N GLY A 158 31.59 9.10 -19.73
CA GLY A 158 32.29 10.35 -20.03
C GLY A 158 33.82 10.19 -20.14
N CYS A 159 34.51 11.27 -20.47
CA CYS A 159 35.98 11.34 -20.49
C CYS A 159 36.73 10.24 -21.27
N SER A 160 36.16 9.71 -22.38
CA SER A 160 36.88 8.76 -23.22
C SER A 160 38.22 9.37 -23.74
N GLY A 161 39.31 8.65 -23.61
CA GLY A 161 40.65 9.15 -23.96
C GLY A 161 41.31 9.99 -22.87
N THR A 162 40.72 10.09 -21.69
CA THR A 162 41.29 10.78 -20.52
C THR A 162 41.28 9.84 -19.31
N SER A 163 42.41 9.66 -18.64
CA SER A 163 42.47 8.88 -17.41
C SER A 163 42.13 9.75 -16.21
N ILE A 164 41.21 9.25 -15.38
CA ILE A 164 40.79 9.87 -14.13
C ILE A 164 41.39 9.11 -12.97
N SER A 165 42.66 9.40 -12.68
CA SER A 165 43.48 8.61 -11.73
C SER A 165 42.89 8.59 -10.30
N GLY A 166 42.07 9.57 -9.94
CA GLY A 166 41.35 9.62 -8.67
C GLY A 166 40.09 8.73 -8.62
N ALA A 167 39.61 8.19 -9.76
CA ALA A 167 38.39 7.40 -9.86
C ALA A 167 38.64 5.90 -10.10
N VAL A 168 39.79 5.34 -9.73
CA VAL A 168 40.15 3.92 -9.94
C VAL A 168 39.72 3.02 -8.78
N ALA A 169 39.36 3.56 -7.64
CA ALA A 169 39.03 2.79 -6.45
C ALA A 169 37.67 2.08 -6.62
N GLN A 170 37.57 0.86 -6.06
CA GLN A 170 36.40 -0.02 -6.26
C GLN A 170 35.61 -0.31 -4.97
N THR A 171 36.24 -0.14 -3.79
CA THR A 171 35.67 -0.57 -2.50
C THR A 171 34.45 0.24 -2.07
N ILE A 172 33.68 -0.31 -1.13
CA ILE A 172 32.55 0.40 -0.49
C ILE A 172 33.12 1.67 0.21
N GLY A 173 32.38 2.78 0.05
CA GLY A 173 32.69 4.09 0.64
C GLY A 173 33.52 5.01 -0.26
N VAL A 174 33.93 4.57 -1.46
CA VAL A 174 34.76 5.40 -2.37
C VAL A 174 33.95 6.02 -3.52
N GLY A 175 32.69 5.64 -3.73
CA GLY A 175 31.89 6.11 -4.86
C GLY A 175 31.77 7.63 -4.92
N LEU A 176 31.59 8.30 -3.78
CA LEU A 176 31.54 9.76 -3.72
C LEU A 176 32.85 10.40 -4.21
N GLN A 177 34.00 9.93 -3.72
CA GLN A 177 35.28 10.49 -4.13
C GLN A 177 35.53 10.26 -5.62
N ASN A 178 35.28 9.03 -6.14
CA ASN A 178 35.39 8.75 -7.57
C ASN A 178 34.48 9.70 -8.39
N THR A 179 33.22 9.91 -7.95
CA THR A 179 32.27 10.80 -8.63
C THR A 179 32.79 12.23 -8.69
N LEU A 180 33.33 12.76 -7.59
CA LEU A 180 33.91 14.10 -7.53
C LEU A 180 35.07 14.27 -8.49
N GLU A 181 35.97 13.29 -8.56
CA GLU A 181 37.13 13.31 -9.50
C GLU A 181 36.65 13.29 -10.95
N ILE A 182 35.63 12.45 -11.29
CA ILE A 182 35.07 12.39 -12.63
C ILE A 182 34.45 13.73 -13.00
N VAL A 183 33.60 14.31 -12.15
CA VAL A 183 32.93 15.59 -12.41
C VAL A 183 33.92 16.74 -12.54
N ALA A 184 35.03 16.71 -11.77
CA ALA A 184 36.04 17.75 -11.81
C ALA A 184 36.88 17.72 -13.10
N GLU A 185 37.20 16.51 -13.62
CA GLU A 185 38.07 16.36 -14.78
C GLU A 185 37.32 16.25 -16.10
N CYS A 186 36.06 15.80 -16.10
CA CYS A 186 35.21 15.64 -17.29
C CYS A 186 34.47 16.91 -17.64
N SER A 187 34.80 17.53 -18.77
CA SER A 187 34.15 18.75 -19.22
C SER A 187 32.82 18.53 -19.96
N GLY A 188 32.51 17.27 -20.36
CA GLY A 188 31.29 16.91 -21.10
C GLY A 188 30.15 16.56 -20.17
N THR A 189 28.97 17.16 -20.32
CA THR A 189 27.74 16.80 -19.60
C THR A 189 26.56 16.73 -20.60
N PRO A 190 25.55 15.87 -20.38
CA PRO A 190 25.37 14.95 -19.24
C PRO A 190 26.23 13.68 -19.36
N ILE A 191 26.76 13.22 -18.23
CA ILE A 191 27.47 11.94 -18.07
C ILE A 191 26.99 11.25 -16.79
N ALA A 192 27.28 9.94 -16.64
CA ALA A 192 26.81 9.15 -15.49
C ALA A 192 27.09 9.80 -14.13
N ALA A 193 28.33 10.27 -13.94
CA ALA A 193 28.73 10.91 -12.67
C ALA A 193 28.05 12.28 -12.46
N SER A 194 27.93 13.11 -13.50
CA SER A 194 27.28 14.43 -13.35
C SER A 194 25.80 14.32 -13.04
N GLU A 195 25.12 13.35 -13.62
CA GLU A 195 23.68 13.14 -13.38
C GLU A 195 23.43 12.57 -11.97
N ALA A 196 24.27 11.62 -11.52
CA ALA A 196 24.17 11.11 -10.16
C ALA A 196 24.48 12.20 -9.12
N PHE A 197 25.47 13.06 -9.39
CA PHE A 197 25.87 14.16 -8.49
C PHE A 197 24.87 15.32 -8.45
N ALA A 198 24.17 15.57 -9.55
CA ALA A 198 23.12 16.60 -9.64
C ALA A 198 21.73 16.11 -9.19
N TYR A 199 21.60 14.81 -8.86
CA TYR A 199 20.32 14.24 -8.48
C TYR A 199 19.86 14.78 -7.12
N GLU A 200 18.59 15.10 -7.04
CA GLU A 200 17.93 15.56 -5.81
C GLU A 200 16.65 14.76 -5.59
N SER A 201 16.45 14.24 -4.41
CA SER A 201 15.25 13.51 -4.04
C SER A 201 14.94 13.64 -2.55
N VAL A 202 13.66 13.89 -2.21
CA VAL A 202 13.14 13.95 -0.83
C VAL A 202 13.94 14.91 0.07
N GLY A 203 14.51 15.99 -0.53
CA GLY A 203 15.30 16.99 0.19
C GLY A 203 16.77 16.64 0.38
N TYR A 204 17.23 15.51 -0.13
CA TYR A 204 18.65 15.13 -0.15
C TYR A 204 19.29 15.51 -1.47
N THR A 205 20.53 16.04 -1.40
CA THR A 205 21.31 16.55 -2.55
C THR A 205 22.72 15.98 -2.59
N ASP A 206 23.05 15.00 -1.76
CA ASP A 206 24.37 14.39 -1.56
C ASP A 206 24.51 13.03 -2.25
N TRP A 207 23.82 12.87 -3.37
CA TRP A 207 23.84 11.67 -4.20
C TRP A 207 25.10 11.58 -5.07
N TYR A 208 25.50 10.35 -5.40
CA TYR A 208 26.68 10.09 -6.23
C TYR A 208 26.58 8.76 -6.98
N LEU A 209 27.48 8.56 -7.95
CA LEU A 209 27.56 7.32 -8.72
C LEU A 209 28.28 6.24 -7.89
N PRO A 210 27.68 5.05 -7.70
CA PRO A 210 28.27 4.00 -6.87
C PRO A 210 29.60 3.51 -7.39
N SER A 211 30.53 3.14 -6.50
CA SER A 211 31.71 2.38 -6.85
C SER A 211 31.34 0.96 -7.31
N PHE A 212 32.34 0.19 -7.76
CA PHE A 212 32.12 -1.18 -8.19
C PHE A 212 31.50 -2.06 -7.08
N ASP A 213 32.13 -2.10 -5.89
CA ASP A 213 31.66 -2.93 -4.78
C ASP A 213 30.32 -2.44 -4.21
N GLU A 214 30.05 -1.14 -4.28
CA GLU A 214 28.74 -0.56 -3.88
C GLU A 214 27.62 -1.02 -4.83
N LEU A 215 27.87 -1.03 -6.13
CA LEU A 215 26.89 -1.49 -7.12
C LEU A 215 26.68 -3.01 -7.04
N GLU A 216 27.75 -3.79 -6.83
CA GLU A 216 27.68 -5.22 -6.58
C GLU A 216 26.88 -5.53 -5.31
N ARG A 217 27.11 -4.78 -4.23
CA ARG A 217 26.35 -4.91 -2.98
C ARG A 217 24.86 -4.65 -3.23
N MET A 218 24.55 -3.61 -3.98
CA MET A 218 23.16 -3.24 -4.34
C MET A 218 22.46 -4.38 -5.10
N TYR A 219 23.14 -4.98 -6.11
CA TYR A 219 22.64 -6.15 -6.82
C TYR A 219 22.32 -7.32 -5.89
N ASN A 220 23.23 -7.65 -4.97
CA ASN A 220 23.12 -8.80 -4.09
C ASN A 220 22.14 -8.64 -2.93
N THR A 221 21.75 -7.40 -2.60
CA THR A 221 20.90 -7.13 -1.41
C THR A 221 19.50 -6.66 -1.74
N ILE A 222 19.32 -5.82 -2.76
CA ILE A 222 18.04 -5.25 -3.17
C ILE A 222 17.76 -5.38 -4.68
N GLY A 223 18.71 -5.94 -5.44
CA GLY A 223 18.59 -6.22 -6.87
C GLY A 223 18.21 -7.68 -7.18
N GLN A 224 18.38 -8.09 -8.43
CA GLN A 224 18.03 -9.43 -8.92
C GLN A 224 18.82 -10.56 -8.25
N GLY A 225 20.00 -10.29 -7.71
CA GLY A 225 20.82 -11.25 -6.93
C GLY A 225 20.34 -11.48 -5.50
N SER A 226 19.39 -10.67 -5.02
CA SER A 226 18.87 -10.77 -3.67
C SER A 226 17.94 -11.97 -3.48
N SER A 227 18.08 -12.67 -2.36
CA SER A 227 17.11 -13.71 -1.93
C SER A 227 15.72 -13.16 -1.64
N ASN A 228 15.61 -11.84 -1.39
CA ASN A 228 14.36 -11.13 -1.11
C ASN A 228 13.73 -10.50 -2.36
N GLY A 229 14.27 -10.83 -3.54
CA GLY A 229 13.84 -10.30 -4.83
C GLY A 229 14.36 -8.89 -5.14
N ASN A 230 14.00 -8.39 -6.31
CA ASN A 230 14.41 -7.08 -6.81
C ASN A 230 13.60 -5.93 -6.17
N LYS A 231 13.84 -5.67 -4.89
CA LYS A 231 13.17 -4.58 -4.15
C LYS A 231 13.54 -3.20 -4.67
N GLY A 232 14.73 -3.05 -5.23
CA GLY A 232 15.21 -1.80 -5.81
C GLY A 232 14.57 -1.45 -7.15
N GLY A 233 13.76 -2.35 -7.75
CA GLY A 233 13.11 -2.09 -9.04
C GLY A 233 14.07 -1.93 -10.21
N PHE A 234 15.26 -2.53 -10.14
CA PHE A 234 16.27 -2.41 -11.20
C PHE A 234 15.82 -3.12 -12.47
N SER A 235 16.18 -2.51 -13.62
CA SER A 235 16.00 -3.14 -14.93
C SER A 235 17.06 -4.19 -15.21
N ASP A 236 16.76 -5.15 -16.12
CA ASP A 236 17.69 -6.23 -16.53
C ASP A 236 18.76 -5.70 -17.51
N HIS A 237 19.46 -4.64 -17.13
CA HIS A 237 20.44 -3.93 -17.96
C HIS A 237 21.80 -3.79 -17.28
N TRP A 238 22.73 -3.21 -18.02
CA TRP A 238 24.03 -2.77 -17.51
C TRP A 238 23.90 -1.43 -16.80
N TYR A 239 24.62 -1.30 -15.68
CA TYR A 239 24.72 -0.07 -14.91
C TYR A 239 26.17 0.37 -14.82
N TRP A 240 26.41 1.67 -14.92
CA TRP A 240 27.72 2.26 -14.70
C TRP A 240 28.10 2.27 -13.22
N THR A 241 29.38 1.99 -12.98
CA THR A 241 30.05 2.32 -11.70
C THR A 241 30.84 3.60 -11.84
N SER A 242 31.25 4.23 -10.74
CA SER A 242 32.20 5.33 -10.73
C SER A 242 33.66 4.87 -10.86
N SER A 243 33.92 3.57 -11.01
CA SER A 243 35.27 3.01 -11.01
C SER A 243 35.82 2.94 -12.44
N GLU A 244 36.88 3.72 -12.68
CA GLU A 244 37.63 3.65 -13.93
C GLU A 244 38.42 2.35 -14.00
N ALA A 245 38.52 1.75 -15.19
CA ALA A 245 39.36 0.59 -15.44
C ALA A 245 40.61 0.96 -16.24
N ASP A 246 40.47 1.89 -17.20
CA ASP A 246 41.54 2.37 -18.08
C ASP A 246 41.12 3.72 -18.68
N ILE A 247 42.04 4.36 -19.42
CA ILE A 247 41.86 5.63 -20.13
C ILE A 247 40.56 5.66 -20.98
N ASP A 248 40.17 4.53 -21.60
CA ASP A 248 39.03 4.42 -22.51
C ASP A 248 37.90 3.58 -21.95
N ILE A 249 38.08 2.83 -20.84
CA ILE A 249 37.11 1.88 -20.32
C ILE A 249 36.84 2.09 -18.84
N ALA A 250 35.62 1.77 -18.43
CA ALA A 250 35.16 1.82 -17.05
C ALA A 250 34.40 0.55 -16.66
N TRP A 251 34.33 0.26 -15.36
CA TRP A 251 33.62 -0.88 -14.84
C TRP A 251 32.12 -0.67 -14.90
N SER A 252 31.43 -1.74 -15.26
CA SER A 252 29.98 -1.82 -15.26
C SER A 252 29.51 -3.15 -14.71
N PHE A 253 28.27 -3.19 -14.25
CA PHE A 253 27.64 -4.34 -13.62
C PHE A 253 26.30 -4.66 -14.29
N SER A 254 26.08 -5.94 -14.64
CA SER A 254 24.81 -6.40 -15.21
C SER A 254 23.83 -6.81 -14.13
N PHE A 255 22.71 -6.15 -14.05
CA PHE A 255 21.62 -6.53 -13.13
C PHE A 255 20.76 -7.67 -13.68
N ASN A 256 20.96 -8.10 -14.93
CA ASN A 256 20.32 -9.29 -15.46
C ASN A 256 20.87 -10.59 -14.83
N ASN A 257 22.18 -10.69 -14.65
CA ASN A 257 22.81 -11.97 -14.29
C ASN A 257 24.01 -11.86 -13.32
N GLY A 258 24.29 -10.67 -12.80
CA GLY A 258 25.40 -10.44 -11.85
C GLY A 258 26.78 -10.48 -12.46
N THR A 259 26.91 -10.45 -13.80
CA THR A 259 28.22 -10.41 -14.44
C THR A 259 28.79 -8.99 -14.48
N THR A 260 30.10 -8.91 -14.52
CA THR A 260 30.85 -7.65 -14.58
C THR A 260 31.65 -7.58 -15.89
N PHE A 261 31.78 -6.40 -16.44
CA PHE A 261 32.56 -6.19 -17.63
C PHE A 261 33.05 -4.72 -17.71
N ASN A 262 34.16 -4.52 -18.43
CA ASN A 262 34.67 -3.20 -18.72
C ASN A 262 34.24 -2.79 -20.12
N PHE A 263 33.50 -1.70 -20.19
CA PHE A 263 33.04 -1.15 -21.46
C PHE A 263 33.70 0.18 -21.78
N TYR A 264 33.67 0.53 -23.05
CA TYR A 264 34.12 1.85 -23.48
C TYR A 264 33.31 2.94 -22.79
N LYS A 265 34.00 3.96 -22.27
CA LYS A 265 33.37 5.10 -21.60
C LYS A 265 32.33 5.84 -22.48
N SER A 266 32.38 5.66 -23.79
CA SER A 266 31.39 6.16 -24.74
C SER A 266 30.15 5.31 -24.87
N SER A 267 30.12 4.11 -24.26
CA SER A 267 28.90 3.29 -24.20
C SER A 267 27.86 3.95 -23.31
N VAL A 268 26.58 3.60 -23.54
CA VAL A 268 25.44 4.20 -22.83
C VAL A 268 24.80 3.11 -21.96
N PHE A 269 24.75 3.32 -20.65
CA PHE A 269 24.16 2.40 -19.67
C PHE A 269 23.36 3.15 -18.63
N ASN A 270 22.54 2.40 -17.87
CA ASN A 270 21.76 2.94 -16.78
C ASN A 270 22.61 3.50 -15.65
N VAL A 271 22.03 4.47 -14.98
CA VAL A 271 22.62 5.10 -13.80
C VAL A 271 21.62 5.02 -12.65
N ARG A 272 22.06 4.49 -11.52
CA ARG A 272 21.37 4.56 -10.24
C ARG A 272 22.24 5.29 -9.25
N ALA A 273 21.76 6.41 -8.71
CA ALA A 273 22.47 7.16 -7.69
C ALA A 273 22.35 6.48 -6.32
N ILE A 274 23.35 6.70 -5.49
CA ILE A 274 23.38 6.29 -4.08
C ILE A 274 23.80 7.45 -3.20
N ARG A 275 23.51 7.36 -1.90
CA ARG A 275 24.07 8.26 -0.88
C ARG A 275 24.39 7.52 0.40
N SER A 276 25.28 8.10 1.22
CA SER A 276 25.57 7.60 2.57
C SER A 276 24.70 8.29 3.63
N PHE A 277 24.45 7.60 4.72
CA PHE A 277 23.77 8.14 5.90
C PHE A 277 24.46 7.73 7.19
#